data_2db310e23de0671d6f005fcb4d5a9870
#
_entry.id   2db310e23de0671d6f005fcb4d5a9870
#
_cell.length_a   1.000
_cell.length_b   1.000
_cell.length_c   1.000
_cell.angle_alpha   90.00
_cell.angle_beta   90.00
_cell.angle_gamma   90.00
#
_symmetry.space_group_name_H-M   'P 1'
#
loop_
_entity.id
_entity.type
_entity.pdbx_description
1 polymer ?
#
loop_
_entity_poly.entity_id
_entity_poly.type
_entity_poly.pdbx_seq_one_letter_code
_entity_poly.pdbx_strand_id
1 'polypeptide(L)'
;MNNNNIKNSKSIRVAAALSFAAVAALGTAYGGVPLNNLQGAGGIAFNPLAYTAGQPWEGGESNSLNNVVSKPQFGAWYVNLNDADINWGAFGAAFTVASRLELSAGYELVNARKYGDRSINKYNLGAKVRLLDENAFDTSWVPAIAVGGIYKYTDSRTVDALKLDNDGFDAYVVASKLITQTPWPILLSAGLLYTDEVVNVVVGHNDYDLVAFGNIDVLPASNVAIGLEYKQGARVGDGIRNHDYYDGHVAWFVNDNLTLVAAYVQTGDKDKFYRHGSAKNLGVGSGLVFSVQYQF
;
A
#
# COMPACT_ATOMS: atom_id res chain seq x y z
N MET A 1 -21.09 46.14 14.12
CA MET A 1 -19.89 45.32 13.95
C MET A 1 -20.25 43.89 14.31
N ASN A 2 -20.47 43.21 13.38
CA ASN A 2 -20.39 41.86 12.83
C ASN A 2 -20.33 40.69 13.82
N ASN A 3 -21.56 40.20 14.19
CA ASN A 3 -21.76 38.88 14.85
C ASN A 3 -21.89 37.72 13.84
N ASN A 4 -21.75 37.98 12.53
CA ASN A 4 -21.96 36.92 11.51
C ASN A 4 -20.73 36.07 11.20
N ASN A 5 -19.52 36.52 11.56
CA ASN A 5 -18.29 35.73 11.28
C ASN A 5 -18.00 34.63 12.28
N ILE A 6 -18.58 34.67 13.49
CA ILE A 6 -18.35 33.64 14.51
C ILE A 6 -19.26 32.42 14.30
N LYS A 7 -20.46 32.63 13.72
CA LYS A 7 -21.37 31.50 13.41
C LYS A 7 -20.89 30.65 12.24
N ASN A 8 -20.28 31.28 11.21
CA ASN A 8 -19.74 30.52 10.06
C ASN A 8 -18.52 29.69 10.41
N SER A 9 -17.67 30.14 11.33
CA SER A 9 -16.50 29.37 11.77
C SER A 9 -16.87 28.14 12.60
N LYS A 10 -17.94 28.21 13.39
CA LYS A 10 -18.43 27.05 14.17
C LYS A 10 -19.16 26.03 13.31
N SER A 11 -19.94 26.46 12.31
CA SER A 11 -20.64 25.58 11.39
C SER A 11 -19.68 24.82 10.46
N ILE A 12 -18.60 25.46 10.01
CA ILE A 12 -17.54 24.82 9.21
C ILE A 12 -16.78 23.77 10.05
N ARG A 13 -16.48 24.08 11.33
CA ARG A 13 -15.82 23.13 12.22
C ARG A 13 -16.70 21.94 12.61
N VAL A 14 -17.99 22.14 12.77
CA VAL A 14 -18.97 21.08 13.07
C VAL A 14 -19.24 20.22 11.82
N ALA A 15 -19.33 20.82 10.63
CA ALA A 15 -19.46 20.08 9.38
C ALA A 15 -18.20 19.25 9.07
N ALA A 16 -17.01 19.80 9.29
CA ALA A 16 -15.75 19.06 9.18
C ALA A 16 -15.67 17.91 10.20
N ALA A 17 -16.07 18.12 11.45
CA ALA A 17 -16.07 17.09 12.48
C ALA A 17 -17.09 15.98 12.20
N LEU A 18 -18.27 16.30 11.64
CA LEU A 18 -19.29 15.31 11.27
C LEU A 18 -18.89 14.51 10.01
N SER A 19 -18.27 15.16 9.02
CA SER A 19 -17.72 14.48 7.83
C SER A 19 -16.55 13.57 8.23
N PHE A 20 -15.78 13.95 9.24
CA PHE A 20 -14.65 13.18 9.77
C PHE A 20 -15.11 11.97 10.59
N ALA A 21 -16.20 12.11 11.35
CA ALA A 21 -16.81 10.99 12.07
C ALA A 21 -17.33 9.93 11.09
N ALA A 22 -17.77 10.30 9.89
CA ALA A 22 -18.17 9.36 8.85
C ALA A 22 -16.97 8.58 8.29
N VAL A 23 -15.83 9.23 8.00
CA VAL A 23 -14.60 8.55 7.52
C VAL A 23 -13.98 7.71 8.64
N ALA A 24 -14.00 8.17 9.89
CA ALA A 24 -13.52 7.41 11.04
C ALA A 24 -14.48 6.26 11.41
N ALA A 25 -15.81 6.43 11.24
CA ALA A 25 -16.80 5.37 11.48
C ALA A 25 -16.74 4.26 10.42
N LEU A 26 -16.31 4.59 9.17
CA LEU A 26 -16.04 3.59 8.12
C LEU A 26 -14.81 2.74 8.44
N GLY A 27 -13.89 3.23 9.29
CA GLY A 27 -12.66 2.52 9.67
C GLY A 27 -12.79 1.47 10.78
N THR A 28 -13.89 1.42 11.53
CA THR A 28 -13.92 0.68 12.80
C THR A 28 -14.53 -0.73 12.76
N ALA A 29 -15.26 -1.12 11.71
CA ALA A 29 -15.84 -2.46 11.65
C ALA A 29 -15.20 -3.38 10.59
N TYR A 30 -14.87 -2.86 9.40
CA TYR A 30 -14.34 -3.65 8.28
C TYR A 30 -13.29 -2.89 7.45
N GLY A 31 -13.38 -1.57 7.29
CA GLY A 31 -12.69 -0.87 6.25
C GLY A 31 -11.50 -0.05 6.72
N GLY A 32 -10.34 -0.32 6.15
CA GLY A 32 -9.22 0.60 6.09
C GLY A 32 -9.42 1.67 5.03
N VAL A 33 -8.38 2.42 4.75
CA VAL A 33 -8.31 3.32 3.59
C VAL A 33 -8.65 2.51 2.34
N PRO A 34 -9.49 3.01 1.41
CA PRO A 34 -9.90 2.28 0.20
C PRO A 34 -8.77 2.20 -0.83
N LEU A 35 -7.65 1.61 -0.45
CA LEU A 35 -6.45 1.48 -1.25
C LEU A 35 -5.91 0.06 -1.19
N ASN A 36 -5.62 -0.52 -2.35
CA ASN A 36 -4.80 -1.71 -2.51
C ASN A 36 -3.42 -1.28 -2.98
N ASN A 37 -2.38 -1.83 -2.40
CA ASN A 37 -1.02 -1.60 -2.88
C ASN A 37 -0.78 -2.27 -4.25
N LEU A 38 0.40 -2.07 -4.83
CA LEU A 38 0.80 -2.65 -6.12
C LEU A 38 0.69 -4.19 -6.16
N GLN A 39 0.81 -4.86 -5.02
CA GLN A 39 0.72 -6.31 -4.89
C GLN A 39 -0.72 -6.81 -4.63
N GLY A 40 -1.69 -5.90 -4.54
CA GLY A 40 -3.11 -6.22 -4.36
C GLY A 40 -3.58 -6.26 -2.91
N ALA A 41 -2.71 -6.24 -1.92
CA ALA A 41 -3.08 -6.21 -0.50
C ALA A 41 -3.55 -4.81 -0.07
N GLY A 42 -4.42 -4.73 0.94
CA GLY A 42 -4.82 -3.44 1.53
C GLY A 42 -3.61 -2.69 2.08
N GLY A 43 -3.35 -1.49 1.52
CA GLY A 43 -2.13 -0.72 1.81
C GLY A 43 -2.08 0.62 1.10
N ILE A 44 -0.92 1.26 1.09
CA ILE A 44 -0.64 2.47 0.29
C ILE A 44 -0.12 2.03 -1.09
N ALA A 45 0.99 2.56 -1.60
CA ALA A 45 1.53 2.13 -2.89
C ALA A 45 2.38 0.85 -2.76
N PHE A 46 3.36 0.85 -1.87
CA PHE A 46 4.29 -0.27 -1.68
C PHE A 46 4.01 -1.06 -0.40
N ASN A 47 3.51 -0.41 0.63
CA ASN A 47 3.44 -0.97 1.98
C ASN A 47 2.03 -1.42 2.35
N PRO A 48 1.88 -2.57 3.02
CA PRO A 48 0.62 -2.95 3.62
C PRO A 48 0.30 -2.07 4.82
N LEU A 49 -1.01 -1.86 5.07
CA LEU A 49 -1.53 -1.29 6.31
C LEU A 49 -2.05 -2.39 7.24
N ALA A 50 -2.18 -2.09 8.54
CA ALA A 50 -2.78 -3.00 9.49
C ALA A 50 -4.31 -3.14 9.31
N TYR A 51 -4.92 -2.22 8.59
CA TYR A 51 -6.35 -2.30 8.24
C TYR A 51 -6.57 -3.33 7.15
N THR A 52 -7.74 -3.98 7.18
CA THR A 52 -8.16 -4.95 6.16
C THR A 52 -9.00 -4.29 5.08
N ALA A 53 -8.88 -4.76 3.84
CA ALA A 53 -9.56 -4.22 2.67
C ALA A 53 -11.05 -4.54 2.65
N GLY A 54 -11.82 -3.69 1.97
CA GLY A 54 -13.24 -3.87 1.72
C GLY A 54 -14.15 -3.32 2.82
N GLN A 55 -15.41 -3.11 2.47
CA GLN A 55 -16.45 -2.59 3.38
C GLN A 55 -17.50 -3.63 3.71
N PRO A 56 -18.20 -3.51 4.86
CA PRO A 56 -19.35 -4.38 5.15
C PRO A 56 -20.48 -4.13 4.15
N TRP A 57 -21.30 -5.15 3.94
CA TRP A 57 -22.55 -4.99 3.20
C TRP A 57 -23.59 -4.29 4.08
N GLU A 58 -24.29 -3.32 3.53
CA GLU A 58 -25.39 -2.67 4.23
C GLU A 58 -26.60 -3.61 4.33
N GLY A 59 -27.24 -3.67 5.50
CA GLY A 59 -28.52 -4.36 5.70
C GLY A 59 -28.48 -5.89 5.64
N GLY A 60 -27.31 -6.51 5.78
CA GLY A 60 -27.19 -7.96 5.79
C GLY A 60 -27.88 -8.62 7.01
N GLU A 61 -28.72 -9.63 6.79
CA GLU A 61 -29.24 -10.48 7.88
C GLU A 61 -28.10 -11.18 8.60
N SER A 62 -28.25 -11.37 9.92
CA SER A 62 -27.23 -11.90 10.83
C SER A 62 -26.59 -13.24 10.43
N ASN A 63 -27.23 -13.99 9.53
CA ASN A 63 -26.79 -15.32 9.08
C ASN A 63 -26.43 -15.36 7.57
N SER A 64 -26.32 -14.23 6.89
CA SER A 64 -25.97 -14.21 5.47
C SER A 64 -24.44 -14.20 5.27
N LEU A 65 -23.96 -14.72 4.14
CA LEU A 65 -22.55 -14.63 3.74
C LEU A 65 -22.05 -13.18 3.70
N ASN A 66 -22.94 -12.22 3.45
CA ASN A 66 -22.65 -10.79 3.44
C ASN A 66 -22.16 -10.25 4.80
N ASN A 67 -22.45 -10.94 5.91
CA ASN A 67 -21.93 -10.58 7.23
C ASN A 67 -20.56 -11.22 7.51
N VAL A 68 -20.19 -12.25 6.76
CA VAL A 68 -18.92 -12.97 6.92
C VAL A 68 -17.85 -12.44 5.97
N VAL A 69 -18.25 -12.04 4.75
CA VAL A 69 -17.32 -11.58 3.69
C VAL A 69 -17.63 -10.12 3.38
N SER A 70 -16.63 -9.26 3.36
CA SER A 70 -16.75 -7.86 2.96
C SER A 70 -17.08 -7.71 1.46
N LYS A 71 -17.53 -6.53 1.06
CA LYS A 71 -17.48 -6.10 -0.33
C LYS A 71 -16.03 -6.12 -0.81
N PRO A 72 -15.76 -6.50 -2.06
CA PRO A 72 -14.39 -6.49 -2.58
C PRO A 72 -13.92 -5.06 -2.85
N GLN A 73 -12.61 -4.90 -2.83
CA GLN A 73 -11.90 -3.68 -3.20
C GLN A 73 -10.95 -4.01 -4.36
N PHE A 74 -10.89 -3.12 -5.34
CA PHE A 74 -10.04 -3.26 -6.53
C PHE A 74 -9.12 -2.06 -6.65
N GLY A 75 -7.89 -2.29 -7.12
CA GLY A 75 -6.93 -1.26 -7.43
C GLY A 75 -6.27 -1.48 -8.77
N ALA A 76 -6.05 -0.39 -9.51
CA ALA A 76 -5.25 -0.36 -10.71
C ALA A 76 -4.17 0.72 -10.56
N TRP A 77 -2.92 0.38 -10.88
CA TRP A 77 -1.77 1.25 -10.77
C TRP A 77 -1.04 1.35 -12.10
N TYR A 78 -0.52 2.53 -12.36
CA TYR A 78 0.43 2.77 -13.45
C TYR A 78 1.63 3.52 -12.91
N VAL A 79 2.82 2.93 -13.04
CA VAL A 79 4.11 3.49 -12.63
C VAL A 79 4.94 3.72 -13.87
N ASN A 80 5.46 4.92 -14.02
CA ASN A 80 6.36 5.27 -15.11
C ASN A 80 7.68 5.79 -14.52
N LEU A 81 8.72 4.96 -14.58
CA LEU A 81 10.07 5.33 -14.17
C LEU A 81 10.82 5.79 -15.42
N ASN A 82 10.60 7.05 -15.80
CA ASN A 82 11.17 7.65 -17.03
C ASN A 82 12.67 7.53 -17.13
N ASP A 83 13.37 7.67 -16.01
CA ASP A 83 14.84 7.60 -15.98
C ASP A 83 15.39 6.26 -16.43
N ALA A 84 14.63 5.18 -16.19
CA ALA A 84 15.03 3.81 -16.47
C ALA A 84 14.31 3.20 -17.69
N ASP A 85 13.43 3.94 -18.36
CA ASP A 85 12.55 3.45 -19.43
C ASP A 85 11.71 2.23 -18.99
N ILE A 86 11.16 2.32 -17.77
CA ILE A 86 10.30 1.30 -17.19
C ILE A 86 8.86 1.80 -17.15
N ASN A 87 7.96 0.99 -17.68
CA ASN A 87 6.51 1.15 -17.54
C ASN A 87 5.96 -0.06 -16.80
N TRP A 88 5.20 0.19 -15.75
CA TRP A 88 4.70 -0.85 -14.86
C TRP A 88 3.21 -0.65 -14.60
N GLY A 89 2.40 -1.60 -15.00
CA GLY A 89 0.99 -1.70 -14.66
C GLY A 89 0.78 -2.72 -13.56
N ALA A 90 -0.09 -2.44 -12.61
CA ALA A 90 -0.50 -3.40 -11.59
C ALA A 90 -2.02 -3.37 -11.39
N PHE A 91 -2.60 -4.53 -11.11
CA PHE A 91 -4.01 -4.71 -10.82
C PHE A 91 -4.14 -5.59 -9.59
N GLY A 92 -4.99 -5.22 -8.67
CA GLY A 92 -5.19 -5.98 -7.45
C GLY A 92 -6.64 -6.00 -7.00
N ALA A 93 -6.96 -7.03 -6.23
CA ALA A 93 -8.23 -7.16 -5.56
C ALA A 93 -8.02 -7.73 -4.16
N ALA A 94 -8.82 -7.27 -3.20
CA ALA A 94 -8.82 -7.79 -1.85
C ALA A 94 -10.23 -7.75 -1.25
N PHE A 95 -10.47 -8.64 -0.30
CA PHE A 95 -11.68 -8.67 0.52
C PHE A 95 -11.36 -9.27 1.89
N THR A 96 -12.24 -9.03 2.85
CA THR A 96 -12.05 -9.48 4.23
C THR A 96 -13.08 -10.51 4.62
N VAL A 97 -12.66 -11.57 5.28
CA VAL A 97 -13.48 -12.63 5.85
C VAL A 97 -13.50 -12.49 7.36
N ALA A 98 -14.66 -12.65 7.96
CA ALA A 98 -14.89 -12.59 9.41
C ALA A 98 -14.27 -11.33 10.07
N SER A 99 -14.28 -10.20 9.36
CA SER A 99 -13.77 -8.89 9.78
C SER A 99 -12.27 -8.84 10.11
N ARG A 100 -11.53 -9.95 9.91
CA ARG A 100 -10.13 -10.07 10.35
C ARG A 100 -9.18 -10.64 9.33
N LEU A 101 -9.62 -11.59 8.49
CA LEU A 101 -8.79 -12.23 7.48
C LEU A 101 -9.00 -11.55 6.13
N GLU A 102 -8.04 -10.77 5.68
CA GLU A 102 -7.96 -10.27 4.31
C GLU A 102 -7.34 -11.33 3.41
N LEU A 103 -7.97 -11.56 2.26
CA LEU A 103 -7.43 -12.32 1.16
C LEU A 103 -7.25 -11.38 -0.03
N SER A 104 -6.11 -11.46 -0.70
CA SER A 104 -5.76 -10.57 -1.80
C SER A 104 -5.12 -11.31 -2.96
N ALA A 105 -5.29 -10.76 -4.16
CA ALA A 105 -4.61 -11.19 -5.37
C ALA A 105 -4.15 -9.97 -6.16
N GLY A 106 -2.96 -10.05 -6.74
CA GLY A 106 -2.39 -9.00 -7.56
C GLY A 106 -1.71 -9.55 -8.81
N TYR A 107 -1.74 -8.76 -9.88
CA TYR A 107 -1.03 -9.01 -11.12
C TYR A 107 -0.26 -7.76 -11.51
N GLU A 108 1.01 -7.91 -11.84
CA GLU A 108 1.89 -6.84 -12.23
C GLU A 108 2.53 -7.14 -13.59
N LEU A 109 2.51 -6.17 -14.49
CA LEU A 109 3.13 -6.21 -15.80
C LEU A 109 4.18 -5.11 -15.89
N VAL A 110 5.46 -5.49 -15.95
CA VAL A 110 6.57 -4.56 -16.04
C VAL A 110 7.23 -4.65 -17.40
N ASN A 111 7.36 -3.51 -18.04
CA ASN A 111 8.04 -3.34 -19.30
C ASN A 111 9.37 -2.63 -19.04
N ALA A 112 10.47 -3.37 -19.09
CA ALA A 112 11.82 -2.87 -18.82
C ALA A 112 12.72 -3.04 -20.05
N ARG A 113 12.37 -2.36 -21.15
CA ARG A 113 12.99 -2.52 -22.48
C ARG A 113 14.48 -2.29 -22.48
N LYS A 114 14.95 -1.31 -21.73
CA LYS A 114 16.37 -0.98 -21.61
C LYS A 114 17.19 -2.13 -21.02
N TYR A 115 16.55 -3.00 -20.25
CA TYR A 115 17.17 -4.16 -19.59
C TYR A 115 16.97 -5.47 -20.34
N GLY A 116 16.47 -5.39 -21.58
CA GLY A 116 16.29 -6.56 -22.44
C GLY A 116 14.97 -7.31 -22.25
N ASP A 117 14.19 -6.99 -21.24
CA ASP A 117 12.93 -7.62 -20.96
C ASP A 117 11.75 -6.69 -21.33
N ARG A 118 10.90 -7.16 -22.24
CA ARG A 118 9.74 -6.41 -22.72
C ARG A 118 8.48 -6.67 -21.91
N SER A 119 8.49 -7.70 -21.07
CA SER A 119 7.31 -8.15 -20.38
C SER A 119 7.71 -9.09 -19.23
N ILE A 120 7.73 -8.54 -18.03
CA ILE A 120 7.85 -9.30 -16.78
C ILE A 120 6.46 -9.37 -16.19
N ASN A 121 5.94 -10.59 -16.00
CA ASN A 121 4.64 -10.81 -15.36
C ASN A 121 4.89 -11.29 -13.93
N LYS A 122 4.24 -10.67 -12.96
CA LYS A 122 4.29 -11.07 -11.57
C LYS A 122 2.89 -11.29 -11.03
N TYR A 123 2.71 -12.37 -10.33
CA TYR A 123 1.47 -12.78 -9.68
C TYR A 123 1.68 -12.78 -8.17
N ASN A 124 0.74 -12.21 -7.43
CA ASN A 124 0.78 -12.12 -5.99
C ASN A 124 -0.49 -12.74 -5.41
N LEU A 125 -0.34 -13.58 -4.39
CA LEU A 125 -1.46 -14.11 -3.59
C LEU A 125 -1.17 -13.82 -2.13
N GLY A 126 -2.02 -13.02 -1.49
CA GLY A 126 -1.81 -12.53 -0.14
C GLY A 126 -2.87 -12.98 0.85
N ALA A 127 -2.44 -13.10 2.10
CA ALA A 127 -3.32 -13.23 3.25
C ALA A 127 -2.79 -12.37 4.39
N LYS A 128 -3.69 -11.61 5.05
CA LYS A 128 -3.37 -10.74 6.19
C LYS A 128 -4.41 -10.96 7.30
N VAL A 129 -3.95 -11.14 8.54
CA VAL A 129 -4.81 -11.26 9.70
C VAL A 129 -4.63 -10.04 10.59
N ARG A 130 -5.72 -9.32 10.88
CA ARG A 130 -5.75 -8.26 11.87
C ARG A 130 -5.84 -8.86 13.27
N LEU A 131 -4.75 -8.78 14.01
CA LEU A 131 -4.61 -9.36 15.36
C LEU A 131 -5.23 -8.45 16.41
N LEU A 132 -5.03 -7.13 16.29
CA LEU A 132 -5.49 -6.12 17.22
C LEU A 132 -6.19 -4.99 16.47
N ASP A 133 -7.34 -4.61 16.99
CA ASP A 133 -8.10 -3.47 16.46
C ASP A 133 -7.51 -2.15 16.97
N GLU A 134 -7.61 -1.11 16.17
CA GLU A 134 -7.28 0.23 16.60
C GLU A 134 -8.16 0.64 17.78
N ASN A 135 -7.57 1.34 18.75
CA ASN A 135 -8.24 1.74 20.00
C ASN A 135 -8.74 0.57 20.86
N ALA A 136 -8.15 -0.62 20.70
CA ALA A 136 -8.47 -1.75 21.57
C ALA A 136 -8.26 -1.41 23.06
N PHE A 137 -8.95 -2.14 23.94
CA PHE A 137 -8.91 -1.95 25.39
C PHE A 137 -9.40 -0.56 25.85
N ASP A 138 -10.30 0.06 25.10
CA ASP A 138 -10.86 1.39 25.38
C ASP A 138 -9.78 2.49 25.49
N THR A 139 -8.68 2.34 24.75
CA THR A 139 -7.55 3.27 24.78
C THR A 139 -7.37 3.93 23.42
N SER A 140 -7.19 5.26 23.41
CA SER A 140 -7.03 6.03 22.16
C SER A 140 -5.64 5.94 21.52
N TRP A 141 -4.65 5.35 22.19
CA TRP A 141 -3.27 5.27 21.72
C TRP A 141 -2.89 3.93 21.09
N VAL A 142 -3.69 2.87 21.30
CA VAL A 142 -3.40 1.53 20.75
C VAL A 142 -3.58 1.54 19.22
N PRO A 143 -2.54 1.15 18.45
CA PRO A 143 -2.66 1.01 17.01
C PRO A 143 -3.39 -0.29 16.63
N ALA A 144 -3.91 -0.36 15.42
CA ALA A 144 -4.23 -1.64 14.79
C ALA A 144 -2.93 -2.40 14.53
N ILE A 145 -2.93 -3.73 14.70
CA ILE A 145 -1.79 -4.60 14.40
C ILE A 145 -2.25 -5.74 13.52
N ALA A 146 -1.52 -5.98 12.44
CA ALA A 146 -1.75 -7.10 11.54
C ALA A 146 -0.45 -7.83 11.21
N VAL A 147 -0.59 -9.11 10.87
CA VAL A 147 0.44 -9.95 10.27
C VAL A 147 -0.06 -10.47 8.94
N GLY A 148 0.81 -10.61 7.97
CA GLY A 148 0.43 -11.13 6.67
C GLY A 148 1.58 -11.77 5.92
N GLY A 149 1.24 -12.37 4.79
CA GLY A 149 2.20 -12.92 3.86
C GLY A 149 1.68 -12.82 2.43
N ILE A 150 2.61 -12.77 1.50
CA ILE A 150 2.33 -12.70 0.06
C ILE A 150 3.22 -13.73 -0.64
N TYR A 151 2.60 -14.72 -1.28
CA TYR A 151 3.28 -15.58 -2.22
C TYR A 151 3.39 -14.86 -3.56
N LYS A 152 4.56 -14.91 -4.18
CA LYS A 152 4.89 -14.20 -5.41
C LYS A 152 5.43 -15.18 -6.44
N TYR A 153 5.02 -15.00 -7.69
CA TYR A 153 5.55 -15.74 -8.83
C TYR A 153 5.82 -14.78 -9.97
N THR A 154 7.04 -14.84 -10.52
CA THR A 154 7.47 -13.99 -11.64
C THR A 154 7.74 -14.85 -12.88
N ASP A 155 7.02 -14.55 -13.97
CA ASP A 155 7.28 -15.11 -15.30
C ASP A 155 8.09 -14.10 -16.11
N SER A 156 9.37 -14.38 -16.31
CA SER A 156 10.30 -13.50 -17.00
C SER A 156 11.44 -14.30 -17.62
N ARG A 157 11.69 -14.05 -18.90
CA ARG A 157 12.85 -14.64 -19.60
C ARG A 157 14.18 -14.23 -19.00
N THR A 158 14.25 -13.06 -18.39
CA THR A 158 15.47 -12.57 -17.74
C THR A 158 15.72 -13.32 -16.45
N VAL A 159 14.69 -13.60 -15.65
CA VAL A 159 14.79 -14.42 -14.44
C VAL A 159 15.28 -15.81 -14.79
N ASP A 160 14.69 -16.46 -15.81
CA ASP A 160 15.08 -17.78 -16.30
C ASP A 160 16.53 -17.81 -16.82
N ALA A 161 16.91 -16.81 -17.62
CA ALA A 161 18.25 -16.72 -18.21
C ALA A 161 19.34 -16.50 -17.15
N LEU A 162 19.03 -15.79 -16.07
CA LEU A 162 19.93 -15.55 -14.94
C LEU A 162 19.90 -16.67 -13.91
N LYS A 163 19.02 -17.67 -14.09
CA LYS A 163 18.80 -18.79 -13.14
C LYS A 163 18.47 -18.30 -11.73
N LEU A 164 17.71 -17.21 -11.65
CA LEU A 164 17.15 -16.72 -10.40
C LEU A 164 15.86 -17.49 -10.09
N ASP A 165 15.53 -17.58 -8.82
CA ASP A 165 14.25 -18.15 -8.43
C ASP A 165 13.11 -17.24 -8.92
N ASN A 166 12.09 -17.86 -9.45
CA ASN A 166 10.93 -17.16 -10.01
C ASN A 166 9.73 -17.14 -9.05
N ASP A 167 9.85 -17.72 -7.87
CA ASP A 167 8.85 -17.64 -6.82
C ASP A 167 9.49 -17.32 -5.46
N GLY A 168 8.71 -16.75 -4.57
CA GLY A 168 9.14 -16.35 -3.24
C GLY A 168 7.97 -16.01 -2.34
N PHE A 169 8.27 -15.68 -1.11
CA PHE A 169 7.28 -15.41 -0.09
C PHE A 169 7.69 -14.21 0.77
N ASP A 170 6.80 -13.22 0.89
CA ASP A 170 6.93 -12.17 1.88
C ASP A 170 6.16 -12.53 3.14
N ALA A 171 6.75 -12.20 4.30
CA ALA A 171 6.03 -12.19 5.57
C ALA A 171 6.21 -10.83 6.24
N TYR A 172 5.15 -10.27 6.81
CA TYR A 172 5.22 -8.97 7.44
C TYR A 172 4.39 -8.85 8.72
N VAL A 173 4.81 -7.91 9.55
CA VAL A 173 4.01 -7.38 10.65
C VAL A 173 3.92 -5.86 10.49
N VAL A 174 2.74 -5.31 10.72
CA VAL A 174 2.48 -3.88 10.56
C VAL A 174 1.57 -3.36 11.66
N ALA A 175 1.87 -2.16 12.15
CA ALA A 175 1.03 -1.37 13.03
C ALA A 175 0.57 -0.10 12.31
N SER A 176 -0.70 0.25 12.43
CA SER A 176 -1.29 1.46 11.82
C SER A 176 -2.16 2.21 12.81
N LYS A 177 -2.07 3.54 12.82
CA LYS A 177 -2.81 4.41 13.74
C LYS A 177 -3.29 5.67 13.06
N LEU A 178 -4.60 5.91 13.12
CA LEU A 178 -5.20 7.18 12.71
C LEU A 178 -5.33 8.10 13.95
N ILE A 179 -4.54 9.17 14.00
CA ILE A 179 -4.55 10.18 15.06
C ILE A 179 -5.53 11.27 14.65
N THR A 180 -6.66 11.36 15.35
CA THR A 180 -7.76 12.30 15.04
C THR A 180 -7.77 13.53 15.96
N GLN A 181 -6.92 13.58 16.97
CA GLN A 181 -6.83 14.66 17.97
C GLN A 181 -6.07 15.89 17.46
N THR A 182 -5.42 15.80 16.30
CA THR A 182 -4.72 16.90 15.65
C THR A 182 -5.67 17.74 14.77
N PRO A 183 -5.32 19.00 14.44
CA PRO A 183 -6.16 19.82 13.55
C PRO A 183 -6.45 19.18 12.20
N TRP A 184 -5.52 18.42 11.67
CA TRP A 184 -5.68 17.52 10.53
C TRP A 184 -5.34 16.11 11.00
N PRO A 185 -6.20 15.12 10.79
CA PRO A 185 -5.88 13.75 11.14
C PRO A 185 -4.61 13.25 10.44
N ILE A 186 -3.89 12.39 11.16
CA ILE A 186 -2.62 11.84 10.70
C ILE A 186 -2.72 10.32 10.76
N LEU A 187 -2.54 9.66 9.62
CA LEU A 187 -2.34 8.21 9.56
C LEU A 187 -0.84 7.94 9.66
N LEU A 188 -0.45 7.16 10.65
CA LEU A 188 0.91 6.63 10.81
C LEU A 188 0.89 5.12 10.65
N SER A 189 1.86 4.59 9.92
CA SER A 189 2.05 3.15 9.84
C SER A 189 3.54 2.82 9.83
N ALA A 190 3.89 1.71 10.50
CA ALA A 190 5.25 1.18 10.51
C ALA A 190 5.21 -0.34 10.61
N GLY A 191 6.15 -1.00 9.94
CA GLY A 191 6.22 -2.45 9.91
C GLY A 191 7.60 -2.99 9.57
N LEU A 192 7.69 -4.30 9.67
CA LEU A 192 8.84 -5.09 9.24
C LEU A 192 8.38 -6.09 8.18
N LEU A 193 9.18 -6.26 7.15
CA LEU A 193 8.95 -7.16 6.02
C LEU A 193 10.15 -8.10 5.88
N TYR A 194 9.91 -9.39 5.91
CA TYR A 194 10.85 -10.43 5.55
C TYR A 194 10.60 -10.82 4.10
N THR A 195 11.57 -10.58 3.23
CA THR A 195 11.42 -10.65 1.76
C THR A 195 12.71 -11.08 1.08
N ASP A 196 12.57 -11.74 -0.05
CA ASP A 196 13.64 -12.04 -1.01
C ASP A 196 13.50 -11.24 -2.32
N GLU A 197 12.67 -10.22 -2.34
CA GLU A 197 12.30 -9.47 -3.53
C GLU A 197 13.44 -8.61 -4.08
N VAL A 198 13.76 -8.80 -5.35
CA VAL A 198 14.68 -7.93 -6.10
C VAL A 198 13.89 -6.81 -6.76
N VAL A 199 14.20 -5.56 -6.38
CA VAL A 199 13.65 -4.35 -7.02
C VAL A 199 12.10 -4.30 -7.06
N ASN A 200 11.44 -4.95 -6.12
CA ASN A 200 9.96 -4.99 -5.99
C ASN A 200 9.21 -5.63 -7.17
N VAL A 201 9.92 -6.13 -8.19
CA VAL A 201 9.34 -6.63 -9.44
C VAL A 201 9.70 -8.07 -9.70
N VAL A 202 10.94 -8.43 -9.44
CA VAL A 202 11.50 -9.76 -9.72
C VAL A 202 11.71 -10.47 -8.40
N VAL A 203 11.27 -11.71 -8.31
CA VAL A 203 11.53 -12.55 -7.15
C VAL A 203 13.03 -12.83 -7.05
N GLY A 204 13.49 -12.85 -5.84
CA GLY A 204 14.89 -12.82 -5.54
C GLY A 204 15.63 -14.14 -5.62
N HIS A 205 16.71 -14.16 -4.96
CA HIS A 205 17.84 -15.04 -5.07
C HIS A 205 17.96 -15.98 -3.83
N ASN A 206 16.86 -16.38 -3.22
CA ASN A 206 16.86 -17.17 -1.97
C ASN A 206 17.60 -16.51 -0.77
N ASP A 207 17.89 -15.23 -0.84
CA ASP A 207 18.60 -14.49 0.22
C ASP A 207 17.62 -13.52 0.90
N TYR A 208 16.82 -14.06 1.81
CA TYR A 208 15.82 -13.29 2.55
C TYR A 208 16.48 -12.24 3.45
N ASP A 209 15.90 -11.04 3.45
CA ASP A 209 16.31 -9.95 4.33
C ASP A 209 15.10 -9.42 5.12
N LEU A 210 15.38 -8.88 6.30
CA LEU A 210 14.39 -8.20 7.12
C LEU A 210 14.54 -6.68 6.93
N VAL A 211 13.50 -6.05 6.38
CA VAL A 211 13.50 -4.63 6.05
C VAL A 211 12.39 -3.89 6.76
N ALA A 212 12.61 -2.60 7.05
CA ALA A 212 11.62 -1.73 7.64
C ALA A 212 10.84 -0.98 6.57
N PHE A 213 9.59 -0.68 6.88
CA PHE A 213 8.74 0.18 6.05
C PHE A 213 7.81 1.03 6.90
N GLY A 214 7.23 2.07 6.31
CA GLY A 214 6.25 2.92 6.98
C GLY A 214 5.73 4.03 6.09
N ASN A 215 4.69 4.69 6.58
CA ASN A 215 4.12 5.86 5.96
C ASN A 215 3.60 6.87 6.99
N ILE A 216 3.50 8.10 6.54
CA ILE A 216 2.82 9.18 7.23
C ILE A 216 1.92 9.92 6.25
N ASP A 217 0.63 10.02 6.56
CA ASP A 217 -0.37 10.69 5.76
C ASP A 217 -1.10 11.73 6.60
N VAL A 218 -1.23 12.94 6.09
CA VAL A 218 -2.01 14.01 6.69
C VAL A 218 -3.27 14.20 5.86
N LEU A 219 -4.41 14.33 6.52
CA LEU A 219 -5.71 14.54 5.88
C LEU A 219 -6.16 16.01 6.08
N PRO A 220 -5.72 16.94 5.22
CA PRO A 220 -6.07 18.36 5.34
C PRO A 220 -7.54 18.65 5.03
N ALA A 221 -8.21 17.71 4.36
CA ALA A 221 -9.64 17.73 4.08
C ALA A 221 -10.21 16.31 4.22
N SER A 222 -11.53 16.20 4.37
CA SER A 222 -12.21 14.90 4.51
C SER A 222 -12.05 13.97 3.29
N ASN A 223 -11.72 14.55 2.15
CA ASN A 223 -11.60 13.84 0.88
C ASN A 223 -10.19 13.90 0.25
N VAL A 224 -9.17 14.34 1.00
CA VAL A 224 -7.79 14.43 0.51
C VAL A 224 -6.83 13.94 1.59
N ALA A 225 -5.93 13.05 1.22
CA ALA A 225 -4.76 12.69 2.00
C ALA A 225 -3.48 13.08 1.24
N ILE A 226 -2.47 13.56 1.94
CA ILE A 226 -1.14 13.88 1.43
C ILE A 226 -0.15 13.14 2.30
N GLY A 227 0.71 12.32 1.69
CA GLY A 227 1.59 11.46 2.46
C GLY A 227 2.95 11.21 1.85
N LEU A 228 3.75 10.57 2.68
CA LEU A 228 5.06 10.05 2.32
C LEU A 228 5.11 8.58 2.70
N GLU A 229 5.68 7.76 1.84
CA GLU A 229 5.90 6.35 2.08
C GLU A 229 7.39 6.02 1.96
N TYR A 230 7.84 5.09 2.79
CA TYR A 230 9.21 4.60 2.84
C TYR A 230 9.23 3.08 2.92
N LYS A 231 10.11 2.45 2.14
CA LYS A 231 10.45 1.03 2.24
C LYS A 231 11.96 0.86 2.11
N GLN A 232 12.57 0.27 3.10
CA GLN A 232 14.00 -0.05 3.07
C GLN A 232 14.29 -1.08 1.97
N GLY A 233 15.38 -0.89 1.24
CA GLY A 233 15.83 -1.84 0.22
C GLY A 233 16.35 -3.14 0.84
N ALA A 234 15.93 -4.28 0.31
CA ALA A 234 16.41 -5.59 0.73
C ALA A 234 17.77 -5.93 0.11
N ARG A 235 18.51 -6.86 0.72
CA ARG A 235 19.69 -7.49 0.11
C ARG A 235 19.28 -8.36 -1.07
N VAL A 236 20.12 -8.31 -2.11
CA VAL A 236 19.86 -9.01 -3.38
C VAL A 236 20.95 -10.06 -3.66
N GLY A 237 21.74 -10.42 -2.66
CA GLY A 237 22.88 -11.31 -2.76
C GLY A 237 24.20 -10.65 -2.31
N ASP A 238 25.35 -11.23 -2.60
CA ASP A 238 26.67 -10.89 -2.08
C ASP A 238 27.04 -9.41 -2.05
N GLY A 239 26.59 -8.71 -0.99
CA GLY A 239 26.93 -7.30 -0.75
C GLY A 239 26.13 -6.27 -1.58
N ILE A 240 25.15 -6.70 -2.36
CA ILE A 240 24.28 -5.84 -3.16
C ILE A 240 22.93 -5.70 -2.44
N ARG A 241 22.44 -4.46 -2.34
CA ARG A 241 21.11 -4.13 -1.82
C ARG A 241 20.30 -3.39 -2.86
N ASN A 242 18.97 -3.55 -2.82
CA ASN A 242 18.09 -2.57 -3.45
C ASN A 242 18.30 -1.21 -2.79
N HIS A 243 18.13 -0.15 -3.56
CA HIS A 243 17.98 1.19 -2.98
C HIS A 243 16.68 1.24 -2.17
N ASP A 244 16.66 2.09 -1.15
CA ASP A 244 15.41 2.38 -0.43
C ASP A 244 14.41 3.06 -1.37
N TYR A 245 13.12 2.75 -1.17
CA TYR A 245 12.02 3.34 -1.92
C TYR A 245 11.40 4.46 -1.10
N TYR A 246 11.16 5.59 -1.78
CA TYR A 246 10.45 6.73 -1.21
C TYR A 246 9.40 7.18 -2.20
N ASP A 247 8.22 7.50 -1.73
CA ASP A 247 7.26 8.27 -2.51
C ASP A 247 6.67 9.42 -1.71
N GLY A 248 6.21 10.44 -2.46
CA GLY A 248 5.32 11.45 -1.97
C GLY A 248 4.03 11.38 -2.79
N HIS A 249 2.90 11.30 -2.13
CA HIS A 249 1.62 11.05 -2.78
C HIS A 249 0.48 11.95 -2.31
N VAL A 250 -0.52 12.06 -3.17
CA VAL A 250 -1.81 12.67 -2.90
C VAL A 250 -2.89 11.65 -3.26
N ALA A 251 -3.77 11.34 -2.33
CA ALA A 251 -4.97 10.55 -2.56
C ALA A 251 -6.20 11.45 -2.50
N TRP A 252 -7.05 11.38 -3.51
CA TRP A 252 -8.32 12.07 -3.57
C TRP A 252 -9.46 11.07 -3.50
N PHE A 253 -10.19 11.09 -2.39
CA PHE A 253 -11.42 10.32 -2.19
C PHE A 253 -12.55 11.05 -2.91
N VAL A 254 -12.81 10.67 -4.18
CA VAL A 254 -13.80 11.32 -5.04
C VAL A 254 -15.20 11.15 -4.47
N ASN A 255 -15.47 9.94 -3.95
CA ASN A 255 -16.67 9.56 -3.22
C ASN A 255 -16.35 8.30 -2.39
N ASP A 256 -17.36 7.73 -1.74
CA ASP A 256 -17.21 6.56 -0.86
C ASP A 256 -16.69 5.30 -1.56
N ASN A 257 -16.80 5.25 -2.89
CA ASN A 257 -16.40 4.10 -3.69
C ASN A 257 -15.10 4.31 -4.49
N LEU A 258 -14.80 5.55 -4.90
CA LEU A 258 -13.74 5.87 -5.86
C LEU A 258 -12.64 6.72 -5.22
N THR A 259 -11.40 6.26 -5.30
CA THR A 259 -10.20 7.01 -4.92
C THR A 259 -9.24 7.10 -6.10
N LEU A 260 -8.69 8.28 -6.30
CA LEU A 260 -7.60 8.54 -7.25
C LEU A 260 -6.33 8.86 -6.48
N VAL A 261 -5.20 8.30 -6.92
CA VAL A 261 -3.89 8.58 -6.31
C VAL A 261 -2.93 9.08 -7.38
N ALA A 262 -2.16 10.09 -7.04
CA ALA A 262 -0.99 10.52 -7.80
C ALA A 262 0.22 10.57 -6.87
N ALA A 263 1.36 10.05 -7.32
CA ALA A 263 2.59 10.04 -6.54
C ALA A 263 3.83 10.27 -7.42
N TYR A 264 4.91 10.65 -6.76
CA TYR A 264 6.25 10.64 -7.33
C TYR A 264 7.11 9.70 -6.50
N VAL A 265 7.70 8.70 -7.16
CA VAL A 265 8.52 7.67 -6.51
C VAL A 265 10.00 7.85 -6.86
N GLN A 266 10.85 7.58 -5.88
CA GLN A 266 12.30 7.48 -6.02
C GLN A 266 12.75 6.10 -5.54
N THR A 267 13.41 5.35 -6.43
CA THR A 267 13.90 3.98 -6.17
C THR A 267 15.40 3.87 -6.35
N GLY A 268 16.11 4.98 -6.31
CA GLY A 268 17.58 5.08 -6.46
C GLY A 268 18.06 5.35 -7.88
N ASP A 269 19.37 5.57 -7.98
CA ASP A 269 20.02 5.95 -9.22
C ASP A 269 20.09 4.78 -10.20
N LYS A 270 19.46 4.93 -11.37
CA LYS A 270 19.44 3.94 -12.45
C LYS A 270 20.83 3.52 -12.96
N ASP A 271 21.81 4.40 -12.85
CA ASP A 271 23.17 4.13 -13.37
C ASP A 271 23.95 3.19 -12.45
N LYS A 272 23.48 2.94 -11.25
CA LYS A 272 24.09 2.00 -10.30
C LYS A 272 23.66 0.55 -10.51
N PHE A 273 22.62 0.31 -11.28
CA PHE A 273 22.12 -1.04 -11.57
C PHE A 273 23.13 -1.93 -12.29
N TYR A 274 24.08 -1.36 -13.06
CA TYR A 274 25.02 -2.10 -13.91
C TYR A 274 26.48 -2.06 -13.48
N ARG A 275 26.85 -1.43 -12.38
CA ARG A 275 28.25 -1.42 -11.95
C ARG A 275 28.60 -2.69 -11.20
N HIS A 276 29.10 -3.69 -11.92
CA HIS A 276 29.76 -4.84 -11.31
C HIS A 276 30.82 -4.40 -10.30
N GLY A 277 30.72 -4.86 -9.07
CA GLY A 277 31.76 -4.82 -8.05
C GLY A 277 31.84 -3.59 -7.16
N SER A 278 31.07 -2.53 -7.42
CA SER A 278 31.09 -1.33 -6.57
C SER A 278 29.70 -0.74 -6.24
N ALA A 279 28.62 -1.26 -6.81
CA ALA A 279 27.28 -0.77 -6.53
C ALA A 279 26.76 -1.40 -5.24
N LYS A 280 26.75 -0.62 -4.17
CA LYS A 280 26.16 -1.03 -2.90
C LYS A 280 24.63 -1.01 -2.95
N ASN A 281 24.01 -0.27 -3.87
CA ASN A 281 22.57 -0.09 -3.97
C ASN A 281 22.10 -0.19 -5.43
N LEU A 282 21.10 -1.06 -5.68
CA LEU A 282 20.43 -1.16 -6.97
C LEU A 282 19.24 -0.21 -6.99
N GLY A 283 19.22 0.73 -7.93
CA GLY A 283 18.11 1.63 -8.15
C GLY A 283 17.56 1.49 -9.56
N VAL A 284 16.27 1.73 -9.73
CA VAL A 284 15.59 1.74 -11.03
C VAL A 284 15.03 3.10 -11.42
N GLY A 285 15.59 4.16 -10.79
CA GLY A 285 15.26 5.53 -11.13
C GLY A 285 14.09 6.10 -10.38
N SER A 286 13.49 7.13 -10.94
CA SER A 286 12.36 7.86 -10.37
C SER A 286 11.27 8.11 -11.40
N GLY A 287 10.06 8.41 -10.94
CA GLY A 287 8.99 8.67 -11.86
C GLY A 287 7.62 8.92 -11.24
N LEU A 288 6.63 9.01 -12.10
CA LEU A 288 5.26 9.28 -11.72
C LEU A 288 4.48 7.97 -11.52
N VAL A 289 3.57 8.03 -10.56
CA VAL A 289 2.66 6.93 -10.21
C VAL A 289 1.23 7.47 -10.23
N PHE A 290 0.34 6.71 -10.83
CA PHE A 290 -1.10 7.00 -10.82
C PHE A 290 -1.87 5.74 -10.43
N SER A 291 -2.96 5.94 -9.69
CA SER A 291 -3.85 4.84 -9.35
C SER A 291 -5.31 5.23 -9.39
N VAL A 292 -6.13 4.25 -9.72
CA VAL A 292 -7.59 4.27 -9.60
C VAL A 292 -7.98 3.10 -8.69
N GLN A 293 -8.68 3.40 -7.61
CA GLN A 293 -9.11 2.43 -6.62
C GLN A 293 -10.62 2.46 -6.52
N TYR A 294 -11.24 1.29 -6.43
CA TYR A 294 -12.68 1.17 -6.32
C TYR A 294 -13.06 0.15 -5.24
N GLN A 295 -13.97 0.54 -4.38
CA GLN A 295 -14.63 -0.36 -3.42
C GLN A 295 -16.14 -0.33 -3.63
N PHE A 296 -16.78 -1.49 -3.51
CA PHE A 296 -18.22 -1.65 -3.74
C PHE A 296 -19.06 -1.23 -2.54
#